data_20cfca0c6264fd62a088d5f41d57d93f
#
_entry.id   20cfca0c6264fd62a088d5f41d57d93f
#
_cell.length_a   1.000
_cell.length_b   1.000
_cell.length_c   1.000
_cell.angle_alpha   90.00
_cell.angle_beta   90.00
_cell.angle_gamma   90.00
#
_symmetry.space_group_name_H-M   'P 1'
#
loop_
_entity.id
_entity.type
_entity.pdbx_description
1 polymer ?
#
loop_
_entity_poly.entity_id
_entity_poly.type
_entity_poly.pdbx_seq_one_letter_code
_entity_poly.pdbx_strand_id
1 'polypeptide(L)'
;MALLDLLGEKRLRTREIFIFLVILTVAAAFGLQVWRTLYNNFAVEIVGLNGLQNGVVQSIREIPGFLALLVIYLLLIIKEHRLAALSVLIMGLGVCLTGLLPRFYGLIFTTLMMSFGFHYFETLNQSLTLQHFDTRTSPLVFGRLRSLG
;
A
#
# COMPACT_ATOMS: atom_id res chain seq x y z
N MET A 1 -4.62 -12.46 39.15
CA MET A 1 -5.68 -11.70 38.48
C MET A 1 -5.07 -10.70 37.49
N ALA A 2 -4.29 -9.71 37.93
CA ALA A 2 -3.69 -8.68 37.02
C ALA A 2 -2.86 -9.23 35.87
N LEU A 3 -2.09 -10.32 36.02
CA LEU A 3 -1.28 -10.92 34.97
C LEU A 3 -2.13 -11.56 33.86
N LEU A 4 -3.23 -12.20 34.22
CA LEU A 4 -4.16 -12.82 33.28
C LEU A 4 -4.91 -11.75 32.47
N ASP A 5 -5.27 -10.63 33.10
CA ASP A 5 -5.91 -9.50 32.43
C ASP A 5 -4.95 -8.83 31.43
N LEU A 6 -3.68 -8.60 31.81
CA LEU A 6 -2.66 -8.06 30.92
C LEU A 6 -2.37 -8.97 29.71
N LEU A 7 -2.34 -10.29 29.92
CA LEU A 7 -2.17 -11.26 28.83
C LEU A 7 -3.40 -11.29 27.91
N GLY A 8 -4.59 -11.15 28.47
CA GLY A 8 -5.83 -11.03 27.71
C GLY A 8 -5.88 -9.79 26.85
N GLU A 9 -5.57 -8.62 27.40
CA GLU A 9 -5.52 -7.35 26.67
C GLU A 9 -4.47 -7.38 25.56
N LYS A 10 -3.26 -7.90 25.81
CA LYS A 10 -2.21 -8.04 24.81
C LYS A 10 -2.67 -8.94 23.64
N ARG A 11 -3.36 -10.03 23.94
CA ARG A 11 -3.86 -10.99 22.94
C ARG A 11 -4.97 -10.38 22.07
N LEU A 12 -5.89 -9.62 22.65
CA LEU A 12 -6.94 -8.90 21.93
C LEU A 12 -6.33 -7.85 21.01
N ARG A 13 -5.43 -7.03 21.51
CA ARG A 13 -4.75 -6.00 20.73
C ARG A 13 -3.96 -6.58 19.55
N THR A 14 -3.30 -7.72 19.74
CA THR A 14 -2.57 -8.40 18.65
C THR A 14 -3.51 -8.91 17.57
N ARG A 15 -4.69 -9.42 17.95
CA ARG A 15 -5.72 -9.88 17.01
C ARG A 15 -6.31 -8.72 16.20
N GLU A 16 -6.59 -7.61 16.83
CA GLU A 16 -7.13 -6.41 16.16
C GLU A 16 -6.14 -5.86 15.12
N ILE A 17 -4.87 -5.76 15.49
CA ILE A 17 -3.81 -5.33 14.56
C ILE A 17 -3.68 -6.33 13.39
N PHE A 18 -3.74 -7.63 13.63
CA PHE A 18 -3.69 -8.63 12.57
C PHE A 18 -4.84 -8.46 11.58
N ILE A 19 -6.07 -8.31 12.06
CA ILE A 19 -7.26 -8.09 11.21
C ILE A 19 -7.11 -6.80 10.41
N PHE A 20 -6.65 -5.71 11.05
CA PHE A 20 -6.39 -4.44 10.40
C PHE A 20 -5.37 -4.59 9.25
N LEU A 21 -4.24 -5.26 9.49
CA LEU A 21 -3.23 -5.50 8.47
C LEU A 21 -3.75 -6.38 7.33
N VAL A 22 -4.55 -7.42 7.62
CA VAL A 22 -5.19 -8.27 6.61
C VAL A 22 -6.10 -7.45 5.71
N ILE A 23 -6.98 -6.62 6.28
CA ILE A 23 -7.90 -5.78 5.51
C ILE A 23 -7.13 -4.83 4.58
N LEU A 24 -6.12 -4.14 5.11
CA LEU A 24 -5.33 -3.21 4.31
C LEU A 24 -4.50 -3.94 3.24
N THR A 25 -3.93 -5.10 3.55
CA THR A 25 -3.17 -5.90 2.59
C THR A 25 -4.06 -6.37 1.44
N VAL A 26 -5.23 -6.90 1.73
CA VAL A 26 -6.19 -7.34 0.70
C VAL A 26 -6.64 -6.16 -0.17
N ALA A 27 -6.95 -5.01 0.46
CA ALA A 27 -7.33 -3.80 -0.28
C ALA A 27 -6.20 -3.30 -1.20
N ALA A 28 -4.97 -3.26 -0.69
CA ALA A 28 -3.81 -2.84 -1.46
C ALA A 28 -3.50 -3.82 -2.61
N ALA A 29 -3.53 -5.13 -2.34
CA ALA A 29 -3.32 -6.16 -3.35
C ALA A 29 -4.38 -6.09 -4.46
N PHE A 30 -5.65 -5.95 -4.08
CA PHE A 30 -6.75 -5.78 -5.04
C PHE A 30 -6.55 -4.54 -5.91
N GLY A 31 -6.27 -3.38 -5.30
CA GLY A 31 -6.03 -2.13 -6.03
C GLY A 31 -4.84 -2.23 -7.00
N LEU A 32 -3.74 -2.83 -6.55
CA LEU A 32 -2.54 -3.03 -7.38
C LEU A 32 -2.84 -3.99 -8.55
N GLN A 33 -3.59 -5.06 -8.30
CA GLN A 33 -3.92 -6.04 -9.33
C GLN A 33 -4.88 -5.45 -10.37
N VAL A 34 -5.89 -4.68 -9.95
CA VAL A 34 -6.77 -3.94 -10.87
C VAL A 34 -5.94 -3.00 -11.75
N TRP A 35 -5.03 -2.23 -11.15
CA TRP A 35 -4.17 -1.34 -11.91
C TRP A 35 -3.29 -2.11 -12.91
N ARG A 36 -2.60 -3.16 -12.48
CA ARG A 36 -1.72 -3.97 -13.36
C ARG A 36 -2.47 -4.57 -14.54
N THR A 37 -3.68 -5.07 -14.32
CA THR A 37 -4.47 -5.74 -15.35
C THR A 37 -5.03 -4.76 -16.36
N LEU A 38 -5.52 -3.60 -15.93
CA LEU A 38 -6.25 -2.68 -16.79
C LEU A 38 -5.38 -1.57 -17.38
N TYR A 39 -4.29 -1.21 -16.72
CA TYR A 39 -3.48 -0.05 -17.07
C TYR A 39 -2.98 -0.08 -18.52
N ASN A 40 -2.36 -1.17 -18.96
CA ASN A 40 -1.74 -1.23 -20.28
C ASN A 40 -2.76 -1.08 -21.40
N ASN A 41 -3.90 -1.76 -21.31
CA ASN A 41 -4.96 -1.63 -22.31
C ASN A 41 -5.53 -0.21 -22.30
N PHE A 42 -5.77 0.35 -21.13
CA PHE A 42 -6.27 1.72 -20.99
C PHE A 42 -5.26 2.74 -21.55
N ALA A 43 -3.98 2.60 -21.24
CA ALA A 43 -2.93 3.51 -21.70
C ALA A 43 -2.77 3.49 -23.22
N VAL A 44 -2.82 2.31 -23.84
CA VAL A 44 -2.61 2.16 -25.28
C VAL A 44 -3.90 2.40 -26.07
N GLU A 45 -5.01 1.77 -25.67
CA GLU A 45 -6.25 1.77 -26.47
C GLU A 45 -7.10 3.02 -26.25
N ILE A 46 -7.13 3.56 -25.02
CA ILE A 46 -7.98 4.71 -24.67
C ILE A 46 -7.19 6.02 -24.72
N VAL A 47 -5.98 6.04 -24.11
CA VAL A 47 -5.17 7.28 -24.08
C VAL A 47 -4.31 7.44 -25.32
N GLY A 48 -4.02 6.34 -26.03
CA GLY A 48 -3.20 6.36 -27.26
C GLY A 48 -1.72 6.57 -27.00
N LEU A 49 -1.19 6.11 -25.85
CA LEU A 49 0.23 6.24 -25.54
C LEU A 49 1.08 5.38 -26.49
N ASN A 50 2.16 5.96 -26.99
CA ASN A 50 3.20 5.19 -27.65
C ASN A 50 4.10 4.47 -26.63
N GLY A 51 4.95 3.56 -27.11
CA GLY A 51 5.83 2.75 -26.24
C GLY A 51 6.78 3.61 -25.38
N LEU A 52 7.30 4.73 -25.91
CA LEU A 52 8.16 5.63 -25.13
C LEU A 52 7.40 6.29 -23.98
N GLN A 53 6.22 6.84 -24.27
CA GLN A 53 5.37 7.47 -23.27
C GLN A 53 4.96 6.49 -22.16
N ASN A 54 4.56 5.27 -22.54
CA ASN A 54 4.24 4.23 -21.59
C ASN A 54 5.45 3.85 -20.73
N GLY A 55 6.63 3.72 -21.33
CA GLY A 55 7.89 3.50 -20.61
C GLY A 55 8.20 4.60 -19.59
N VAL A 56 7.98 5.86 -19.96
CA VAL A 56 8.13 7.01 -19.05
C VAL A 56 7.19 6.89 -17.85
N VAL A 57 5.91 6.60 -18.06
CA VAL A 57 4.94 6.44 -16.95
C VAL A 57 5.36 5.28 -16.04
N GLN A 58 5.80 4.15 -16.58
CA GLN A 58 6.27 3.01 -15.79
C GLN A 58 7.54 3.34 -15.00
N SER A 59 8.46 4.11 -15.57
CA SER A 59 9.67 4.55 -14.86
C SER A 59 9.34 5.50 -13.72
N ILE A 60 8.43 6.44 -13.95
CA ILE A 60 7.95 7.39 -12.91
C ILE A 60 7.26 6.65 -11.76
N ARG A 61 6.58 5.54 -12.03
CA ARG A 61 5.97 4.69 -11.00
C ARG A 61 6.96 4.21 -9.94
N GLU A 62 8.22 4.00 -10.29
CA GLU A 62 9.21 3.49 -9.35
C GLU A 62 9.80 4.59 -8.45
N ILE A 63 9.64 5.87 -8.79
CA ILE A 63 10.17 7.00 -8.00
C ILE A 63 9.70 6.96 -6.52
N PRO A 64 8.41 6.76 -6.20
CA PRO A 64 7.95 6.67 -4.83
C PRO A 64 8.62 5.55 -4.01
N GLY A 65 9.08 4.48 -4.65
CA GLY A 65 9.84 3.42 -4.00
C GLY A 65 11.17 3.94 -3.39
N PHE A 66 11.90 4.76 -4.12
CA PHE A 66 13.10 5.42 -3.61
C PHE A 66 12.77 6.44 -2.50
N LEU A 67 11.63 7.08 -2.59
CA LEU A 67 11.15 8.07 -1.61
C LEU A 67 10.46 7.43 -0.39
N ALA A 68 10.33 6.10 -0.35
CA ALA A 68 9.70 5.40 0.78
C ALA A 68 10.44 5.65 2.12
N LEU A 69 11.74 5.95 2.08
CA LEU A 69 12.52 6.36 3.26
C LEU A 69 11.96 7.63 3.92
N LEU A 70 11.31 8.51 3.15
CA LEU A 70 10.73 9.75 3.66
C LEU A 70 9.49 9.51 4.54
N VAL A 71 8.96 8.29 4.58
CA VAL A 71 7.87 7.91 5.49
C VAL A 71 8.20 8.23 6.95
N ILE A 72 9.49 8.15 7.33
CA ILE A 72 9.96 8.48 8.69
C ILE A 72 9.55 9.90 9.09
N TYR A 73 9.65 10.88 8.19
CA TYR A 73 9.26 12.27 8.48
C TYR A 73 7.74 12.40 8.68
N LEU A 74 6.94 11.63 7.95
CA LEU A 74 5.48 11.60 8.13
C LEU A 74 5.10 10.96 9.46
N LEU A 75 5.85 9.97 9.93
CA LEU A 75 5.63 9.32 11.22
C LEU A 75 5.88 10.26 12.42
N LEU A 76 6.63 11.35 12.24
CA LEU A 76 6.77 12.38 13.27
C LEU A 76 5.46 13.15 13.53
N ILE A 77 4.56 13.18 12.54
CA ILE A 77 3.32 13.97 12.56
C ILE A 77 2.08 13.06 12.66
N ILE A 78 2.09 11.91 11.99
CA ILE A 78 0.94 11.02 11.84
C ILE A 78 1.25 9.67 12.49
N LYS A 79 0.31 9.13 13.25
CA LYS A 79 0.42 7.79 13.84
C LYS A 79 0.48 6.73 12.74
N GLU A 80 1.37 5.75 12.89
CA GLU A 80 1.71 4.75 11.89
C GLU A 80 0.50 4.02 11.29
N HIS A 81 -0.42 3.54 12.13
CA HIS A 81 -1.64 2.86 11.66
C HIS A 81 -2.57 3.78 10.84
N ARG A 82 -2.63 5.07 11.16
CA ARG A 82 -3.40 6.04 10.38
C ARG A 82 -2.73 6.33 9.04
N LEU A 83 -1.40 6.44 9.05
CA LEU A 83 -0.63 6.64 7.82
C LEU A 83 -0.75 5.42 6.90
N ALA A 84 -0.75 4.19 7.45
CA ALA A 84 -0.97 2.97 6.67
C ALA A 84 -2.36 2.96 6.00
N ALA A 85 -3.42 3.30 6.73
CA ALA A 85 -4.77 3.39 6.17
C ALA A 85 -4.88 4.51 5.11
N LEU A 86 -4.28 5.68 5.37
CA LEU A 86 -4.24 6.80 4.43
C LEU A 86 -3.49 6.43 3.14
N SER A 87 -2.39 5.67 3.25
CA SER A 87 -1.61 5.20 2.10
C SER A 87 -2.45 4.30 1.18
N VAL A 88 -3.19 3.34 1.74
CA VAL A 88 -4.10 2.48 0.97
C VAL A 88 -5.23 3.29 0.34
N LEU A 89 -5.75 4.29 1.04
CA LEU A 89 -6.79 5.18 0.50
C LEU A 89 -6.26 6.01 -0.68
N ILE A 90 -5.07 6.62 -0.55
CA ILE A 90 -4.42 7.37 -1.64
C ILE A 90 -4.15 6.46 -2.84
N MET A 91 -3.68 5.24 -2.60
CA MET A 91 -3.50 4.23 -3.64
C MET A 91 -4.81 3.95 -4.39
N GLY A 92 -5.88 3.66 -3.65
CA GLY A 92 -7.21 3.39 -4.24
C GLY A 92 -7.75 4.58 -5.03
N LEU A 93 -7.60 5.80 -4.51
CA LEU A 93 -7.96 7.02 -5.22
C LEU A 93 -7.16 7.17 -6.52
N GLY A 94 -5.85 6.91 -6.50
CA GLY A 94 -5.01 6.94 -7.70
C GLY A 94 -5.52 5.97 -8.77
N VAL A 95 -5.89 4.76 -8.38
CA VAL A 95 -6.47 3.76 -9.30
C VAL A 95 -7.82 4.23 -9.86
N CYS A 96 -8.73 4.70 -9.03
CA CYS A 96 -10.06 5.17 -9.45
C CYS A 96 -9.98 6.39 -10.39
N LEU A 97 -9.11 7.35 -10.08
CA LEU A 97 -8.94 8.56 -10.87
C LEU A 97 -8.30 8.31 -12.24
N THR A 98 -7.63 7.17 -12.43
CA THR A 98 -6.99 6.83 -13.70
C THR A 98 -8.01 6.86 -14.86
N GLY A 99 -9.20 6.30 -14.65
CA GLY A 99 -10.26 6.30 -15.65
C GLY A 99 -10.88 7.68 -15.95
N LEU A 100 -10.75 8.64 -15.02
CA LEU A 100 -11.30 9.98 -15.16
C LEU A 100 -10.33 10.97 -15.84
N LEU A 101 -9.05 10.62 -15.93
CA LEU A 101 -8.01 11.47 -16.47
C LEU A 101 -7.27 10.80 -17.66
N PRO A 102 -7.97 10.51 -18.78
CA PRO A 102 -7.45 9.75 -19.92
C PRO A 102 -6.48 10.62 -20.78
N ARG A 103 -5.40 11.07 -20.19
CA ARG A 103 -4.36 11.89 -20.83
C ARG A 103 -2.99 11.50 -20.28
N PHE A 104 -1.93 11.70 -21.06
CA PHE A 104 -0.55 11.36 -20.65
C PHE A 104 -0.19 11.90 -19.25
N TYR A 105 -0.36 13.20 -19.00
CA TYR A 105 -0.08 13.80 -17.70
C TYR A 105 -1.04 13.33 -16.60
N GLY A 106 -2.29 13.02 -16.95
CA GLY A 106 -3.26 12.43 -16.04
C GLY A 106 -2.80 11.05 -15.57
N LEU A 107 -2.29 10.20 -16.47
CA LEU A 107 -1.72 8.90 -16.15
C LEU A 107 -0.48 9.03 -15.26
N ILE A 108 0.41 9.98 -15.53
CA ILE A 108 1.57 10.25 -14.67
C ILE A 108 1.10 10.57 -13.24
N PHE A 109 0.17 11.50 -13.12
CA PHE A 109 -0.34 11.94 -11.79
C PHE A 109 -1.01 10.79 -11.01
N THR A 110 -1.92 10.07 -11.65
CA THR A 110 -2.66 8.97 -10.99
C THR A 110 -1.76 7.78 -10.67
N THR A 111 -0.78 7.50 -11.53
CA THR A 111 0.25 6.47 -11.30
C THR A 111 1.14 6.85 -10.12
N LEU A 112 1.57 8.10 -10.01
CA LEU A 112 2.31 8.57 -8.84
C LEU A 112 1.50 8.45 -7.56
N MET A 113 0.23 8.87 -7.55
CA MET A 113 -0.66 8.72 -6.38
C MET A 113 -0.76 7.25 -5.95
N MET A 114 -1.07 6.37 -6.89
CA MET A 114 -1.17 4.93 -6.65
C MET A 114 0.15 4.38 -6.09
N SER A 115 1.26 4.74 -6.69
CA SER A 115 2.57 4.24 -6.32
C SER A 115 3.05 4.76 -4.96
N PHE A 116 2.85 6.03 -4.63
CA PHE A 116 3.11 6.56 -3.28
C PHE A 116 2.31 5.79 -2.22
N GLY A 117 1.02 5.61 -2.47
CA GLY A 117 0.17 4.86 -1.55
C GLY A 117 0.66 3.42 -1.36
N PHE A 118 1.03 2.74 -2.44
CA PHE A 118 1.53 1.37 -2.41
C PHE A 118 2.85 1.24 -1.63
N HIS A 119 3.88 2.00 -1.99
CA HIS A 119 5.21 1.86 -1.37
C HIS A 119 5.22 2.29 0.09
N TYR A 120 4.46 3.35 0.44
CA TYR A 120 4.33 3.78 1.83
C TYR A 120 3.58 2.75 2.66
N PHE A 121 2.47 2.19 2.13
CA PHE A 121 1.76 1.12 2.81
C PHE A 121 2.65 -0.11 3.02
N GLU A 122 3.41 -0.54 2.00
CA GLU A 122 4.28 -1.72 2.11
C GLU A 122 5.32 -1.54 3.22
N THR A 123 5.96 -0.36 3.29
CA THR A 123 6.92 -0.02 4.35
C THR A 123 6.26 -0.04 5.73
N LEU A 124 5.09 0.58 5.87
CA LEU A 124 4.34 0.65 7.14
C LEU A 124 3.79 -0.72 7.56
N ASN A 125 3.36 -1.54 6.62
CA ASN A 125 2.88 -2.90 6.89
C ASN A 125 3.99 -3.77 7.48
N GLN A 126 5.21 -3.67 6.95
CA GLN A 126 6.37 -4.35 7.49
C GLN A 126 6.72 -3.86 8.91
N SER A 127 6.75 -2.56 9.11
CA SER A 127 7.03 -1.93 10.40
C SER A 127 6.00 -2.32 11.46
N LEU A 128 4.71 -2.18 11.18
CA LEU A 128 3.62 -2.57 12.08
C LEU A 128 3.65 -4.06 12.42
N THR A 129 3.99 -4.91 11.46
CA THR A 129 4.12 -6.34 11.71
C THR A 129 5.28 -6.62 12.69
N LEU A 130 6.43 -6.01 12.50
CA LEU A 130 7.60 -6.22 13.36
C LEU A 130 7.41 -5.63 14.77
N GLN A 131 6.62 -4.56 14.92
CA GLN A 131 6.35 -3.94 16.23
C GLN A 131 5.36 -4.74 17.08
N HIS A 132 4.39 -5.40 16.44
CA HIS A 132 3.28 -6.02 17.17
C HIS A 132 3.38 -7.54 17.28
N PHE A 133 4.27 -8.18 16.53
CA PHE A 133 4.49 -9.63 16.54
C PHE A 133 5.93 -9.97 16.94
N ASP A 134 6.08 -11.00 17.79
CA ASP A 134 7.40 -11.45 18.23
C ASP A 134 8.21 -12.03 17.04
N THR A 135 9.53 -12.07 17.18
CA THR A 135 10.46 -12.59 16.15
C THR A 135 10.14 -14.02 15.68
N ARG A 136 9.47 -14.84 16.51
CA ARG A 136 9.03 -16.19 16.14
C ARG A 136 7.73 -16.20 15.34
N THR A 137 6.85 -15.22 15.53
CA THR A 137 5.53 -15.16 14.90
C THR A 137 5.50 -14.25 13.69
N SER A 138 6.34 -13.22 13.63
CA SER A 138 6.42 -12.28 12.50
C SER A 138 6.59 -12.98 11.14
N PRO A 139 7.47 -13.99 10.96
CA PRO A 139 7.60 -14.68 9.67
C PRO A 139 6.31 -15.37 9.21
N LEU A 140 5.55 -15.94 10.17
CA LEU A 140 4.26 -16.58 9.88
C LEU A 140 3.20 -15.53 9.48
N VAL A 141 3.21 -14.36 10.13
CA VAL A 141 2.31 -13.26 9.81
C VAL A 141 2.64 -12.73 8.41
N PHE A 142 3.92 -12.47 8.11
CA PHE A 142 4.34 -12.06 6.76
C PHE A 142 3.94 -13.09 5.69
N GLY A 143 4.15 -14.39 5.95
CA GLY A 143 3.75 -15.46 5.04
C GLY A 143 2.24 -15.43 4.77
N ARG A 144 1.41 -15.28 5.81
CA ARG A 144 -0.05 -15.19 5.68
C ARG A 144 -0.48 -13.92 4.94
N LEU A 145 0.08 -12.75 5.28
CA LEU A 145 -0.24 -11.51 4.58
C LEU A 145 0.14 -11.58 3.10
N ARG A 146 1.32 -12.12 2.78
CA ARG A 146 1.76 -12.30 1.38
C ARG A 146 0.93 -13.33 0.60
N SER A 147 0.35 -14.32 1.25
CA SER A 147 -0.51 -15.29 0.57
C SER A 147 -1.90 -14.72 0.22
N LEU A 148 -2.25 -13.54 0.74
CA LEU A 148 -3.50 -12.85 0.48
C LEU A 148 -3.37 -11.76 -0.61
N GLY A 149 -2.16 -11.41 -1.01
CA GLY A 149 -1.84 -10.42 -2.04
C GLY A 149 -1.11 -11.02 -3.20
#